data_02e2e878211295a27553c6006a943ff2
#
_entry.id   02e2e878211295a27553c6006a943ff2
#
_cell.length_a   1.000
_cell.length_b   1.000
_cell.length_c   1.000
_cell.angle_alpha   90.00
_cell.angle_beta   90.00
_cell.angle_gamma   90.00
#
_symmetry.space_group_name_H-M   'P 1'
#
loop_
_entity.id
_entity.type
_entity.pdbx_description
1 polymer ?
#
loop_
_entity_poly.entity_id
_entity_poly.type
_entity_poly.pdbx_seq_one_letter_code
_entity_poly.pdbx_strand_id
1 'polypeptide(L)' 'MGWCSATELFDKLCDVLFDAKSDKEPVLKSFITALEDADWDCQVDSEYWEHPLIQKIFRELHPDWFAEEISRLKNHI' A
#
# COMPACT_ATOMS: atom_id res chain seq x y z
N MET A 1 -11.62 -5.26 15.45
CA MET A 1 -10.31 -4.69 15.77
C MET A 1 -9.35 -4.91 14.62
N GLY A 2 -8.59 -3.88 14.26
CA GLY A 2 -7.62 -3.98 13.17
C GLY A 2 -6.45 -4.90 13.51
N TRP A 3 -5.83 -5.43 12.48
CA TRP A 3 -4.66 -6.31 12.62
C TRP A 3 -3.38 -5.50 12.34
N CYS A 4 -2.95 -4.69 13.30
CA CYS A 4 -1.77 -3.83 13.12
C CYS A 4 -0.47 -4.61 12.99
N SER A 5 -0.37 -5.80 13.56
CA SER A 5 0.82 -6.67 13.41
C SER A 5 1.07 -7.07 11.95
N ALA A 6 0.05 -6.98 11.10
CA ALA A 6 0.20 -7.25 9.67
C ALA A 6 1.18 -6.27 8.99
N THR A 7 1.36 -5.08 9.55
CA THR A 7 2.32 -4.10 9.04
C THR A 7 3.74 -4.68 9.04
N GLU A 8 4.12 -5.42 10.09
CA GLU A 8 5.42 -6.07 10.15
C GLU A 8 5.58 -7.13 9.07
N LEU A 9 4.53 -7.92 8.82
CA LEU A 9 4.53 -8.92 7.76
C LEU A 9 4.66 -8.26 6.40
N PHE A 10 3.93 -7.18 6.18
CA PHE A 10 3.99 -6.43 4.94
C PHE A 10 5.40 -5.87 4.69
N ASP A 11 6.01 -5.27 5.71
CA ASP A 11 7.34 -4.70 5.60
C ASP A 11 8.39 -5.77 5.28
N LYS A 12 8.29 -6.94 5.91
CA LYS A 12 9.18 -8.07 5.63
C LYS A 12 9.00 -8.59 4.20
N LEU A 13 7.76 -8.66 3.73
CA LEU A 13 7.49 -9.04 2.36
C LEU A 13 8.10 -8.04 1.37
N CYS A 14 7.95 -6.76 1.65
CA CYS A 14 8.53 -5.71 0.81
C CYS A 14 10.05 -5.83 0.75
N ASP A 15 10.71 -6.09 1.88
CA ASP A 15 12.16 -6.30 1.92
C ASP A 15 12.60 -7.40 0.96
N VAL A 16 11.87 -8.52 0.94
CA VAL A 16 12.17 -9.65 0.06
C VAL A 16 11.84 -9.31 -1.40
N LEU A 17 10.69 -8.70 -1.66
CA LEU A 17 10.24 -8.40 -3.01
C LEU A 17 11.09 -7.33 -3.69
N PHE A 18 11.52 -6.31 -2.95
CA PHE A 18 12.33 -5.24 -3.55
C PHE A 18 13.75 -5.71 -3.87
N ASP A 19 14.19 -6.83 -3.29
CA ASP A 19 15.43 -7.50 -3.66
C ASP A 19 15.27 -8.40 -4.89
N ALA A 20 14.03 -8.81 -5.20
CA ALA A 20 13.76 -9.70 -6.32
C ALA A 20 13.72 -8.93 -7.64
N LYS A 21 14.07 -9.60 -8.73
CA LYS A 21 14.06 -9.00 -10.07
C LYS A 21 12.72 -9.16 -10.80
N SER A 22 11.73 -9.75 -10.15
CA SER A 22 10.42 -9.99 -10.75
C SER A 22 9.50 -8.77 -10.64
N ASP A 23 8.39 -8.78 -11.38
CA ASP A 23 7.37 -7.76 -11.33
C ASP A 23 6.66 -7.80 -9.96
N LYS A 24 6.80 -6.74 -9.20
CA LYS A 24 6.37 -6.66 -7.82
C LYS A 24 4.92 -6.20 -7.64
N GLU A 25 4.44 -5.41 -8.60
CA GLU A 25 3.13 -4.75 -8.47
C GLU A 25 1.97 -5.73 -8.26
N PRO A 26 1.78 -6.76 -9.12
CA PRO A 26 0.66 -7.68 -8.93
C PRO A 26 0.77 -8.50 -7.64
N VAL A 27 1.99 -8.87 -7.25
CA VAL A 27 2.22 -9.61 -6.00
C VAL A 27 1.86 -8.74 -4.79
N LEU A 28 2.34 -7.51 -4.76
CA LEU A 28 2.04 -6.56 -3.68
C LEU A 28 0.55 -6.26 -3.59
N LYS A 29 -0.09 -6.05 -4.73
CA LYS A 29 -1.53 -5.77 -4.79
C LYS A 29 -2.33 -6.92 -4.20
N SER A 30 -2.02 -8.16 -4.58
CA SER A 30 -2.67 -9.35 -4.05
C SER A 30 -2.43 -9.51 -2.56
N PHE A 31 -1.20 -9.25 -2.11
CA PHE A 31 -0.83 -9.39 -0.70
C PHE A 31 -1.54 -8.34 0.17
N ILE A 32 -1.57 -7.10 -0.29
CA ILE A 32 -2.26 -6.02 0.41
C ILE A 32 -3.76 -6.36 0.55
N THR A 33 -4.38 -6.82 -0.53
CA THR A 33 -5.78 -7.21 -0.52
C THR A 33 -6.04 -8.33 0.48
N ALA A 34 -5.18 -9.34 0.52
CA ALA A 34 -5.29 -10.45 1.46
C ALA A 34 -5.15 -9.99 2.91
N LEU A 35 -4.21 -9.10 3.19
CA LEU A 35 -4.03 -8.56 4.53
C LEU A 35 -5.24 -7.72 4.97
N GLU A 36 -5.78 -6.93 4.07
CA GLU A 36 -6.96 -6.11 4.35
C GLU A 36 -8.20 -6.96 4.60
N ASP A 37 -8.32 -8.08 3.90
CA ASP A 37 -9.38 -9.06 4.15
C ASP A 37 -9.25 -9.69 5.54
N ALA A 38 -8.05 -9.68 6.11
CA ALA A 38 -7.77 -10.15 7.46
C ALA A 38 -7.74 -9.02 8.49
N ASP A 39 -8.42 -7.92 8.20
CA ASP A 39 -8.60 -6.76 9.09
C ASP A 39 -7.35 -5.88 9.27
N TRP A 40 -6.44 -5.87 8.30
CA TRP A 40 -5.30 -4.96 8.36
C TRP A 40 -5.77 -3.53 8.10
N ASP A 41 -5.55 -2.64 9.06
CA ASP A 41 -5.97 -1.25 8.98
C ASP A 41 -4.87 -0.24 9.36
N CYS A 42 -3.64 -0.70 9.59
CA CYS A 42 -2.51 0.15 9.96
C CYS A 42 -1.52 0.32 8.79
N GLN A 43 -2.03 0.49 7.58
CA GLN A 43 -1.22 0.59 6.37
C GLN A 43 -0.25 1.77 6.40
N VAL A 44 -0.68 2.90 6.98
CA VAL A 44 0.14 4.12 7.07
C VAL A 44 1.37 3.95 7.97
N ASP A 45 1.37 2.95 8.84
CA ASP A 45 2.49 2.66 9.73
C ASP A 45 3.60 1.86 9.07
N SER A 46 3.41 1.42 7.83
CA SER A 46 4.42 0.69 7.08
C SER A 46 5.63 1.56 6.79
N GLU A 47 6.83 0.98 6.89
CA GLU A 47 8.07 1.64 6.48
C GLU A 47 8.08 2.00 5.00
N TYR A 48 7.28 1.30 4.20
CA TYR A 48 7.18 1.49 2.76
C TYR A 48 6.00 2.37 2.36
N TRP A 49 5.29 2.97 3.33
CA TRP A 49 4.10 3.78 3.03
C TRP A 49 4.39 4.88 2.00
N GLU A 50 5.55 5.53 2.09
CA GLU A 50 5.93 6.63 1.20
C GLU A 50 6.62 6.17 -0.09
N HIS A 51 6.87 4.87 -0.23
CA HIS A 51 7.50 4.35 -1.45
C HIS A 51 6.58 4.58 -2.66
N PRO A 52 7.11 5.08 -3.80
CA PRO A 52 6.27 5.42 -4.96
C PRO A 52 5.40 4.28 -5.47
N LEU A 53 5.93 3.06 -5.51
CA LEU A 53 5.16 1.90 -5.96
C LEU A 53 4.04 1.58 -4.97
N ILE A 54 4.32 1.64 -3.68
CA ILE A 54 3.33 1.38 -2.63
C ILE A 54 2.22 2.44 -2.68
N GLN A 55 2.57 3.70 -2.83
CA GLN A 55 1.61 4.78 -2.97
C GLN A 55 0.72 4.58 -4.20
N LYS A 56 1.31 4.17 -5.32
CA LYS A 56 0.57 3.89 -6.54
C LYS A 56 -0.48 2.79 -6.31
N ILE A 57 -0.08 1.70 -5.66
CA ILE A 57 -0.97 0.57 -5.40
C ILE A 57 -2.12 0.99 -4.48
N PHE A 58 -1.83 1.71 -3.39
CA PHE A 58 -2.88 2.18 -2.49
C PHE A 58 -3.83 3.17 -3.15
N ARG A 59 -3.33 4.03 -4.03
CA ARG A 59 -4.19 4.94 -4.80
C ARG A 59 -5.14 4.19 -5.72
N GLU A 60 -4.71 3.07 -6.28
CA GLU A 60 -5.55 2.23 -7.12
C GLU A 60 -6.60 1.47 -6.31
N LEU A 61 -6.20 0.95 -5.13
CA LEU A 61 -7.09 0.17 -4.27
C LEU A 61 -8.04 1.05 -3.45
N HIS A 62 -7.56 2.20 -3.02
CA HIS A 62 -8.30 3.11 -2.14
C HIS A 62 -8.22 4.54 -2.64
N PRO A 63 -8.83 4.84 -3.79
CA PRO A 63 -8.77 6.20 -4.33
C PRO A 63 -9.36 7.26 -3.41
N ASP A 64 -10.34 6.90 -2.58
CA ASP A 64 -10.96 7.80 -1.62
C ASP A 64 -10.00 8.27 -0.51
N TRP A 65 -8.97 7.46 -0.19
CA TRP A 65 -7.96 7.87 0.79
C TRP A 65 -7.14 9.08 0.30
N PHE A 66 -7.07 9.26 -1.01
CA PHE A 66 -6.28 10.30 -1.65
C PHE A 66 -7.14 11.33 -2.40
N ALA A 67 -8.44 11.31 -2.14
CA ALA A 67 -9.40 12.17 -2.86
C ALA A 67 -9.08 13.66 -2.75
N GLU A 68 -8.65 14.12 -1.57
CA GLU A 68 -8.25 15.50 -1.36
C GLU A 68 -7.05 15.89 -2.20
N GLU A 69 -6.04 15.02 -2.23
CA GLU A 69 -4.83 15.24 -3.01
C GLU A 69 -5.15 15.28 -4.51
N ILE A 70 -5.99 14.37 -4.97
CA ILE A 70 -6.41 14.31 -6.37
C ILE A 70 -7.19 15.57 -6.75
N SER A 71 -8.08 16.04 -5.87
CA SER A 71 -8.83 17.26 -6.07
C SER A 71 -7.93 18.48 -6.21
N ARG A 72 -6.91 18.58 -5.36
CA ARG A 72 -5.94 19.67 -5.43
C ARG A 72 -5.19 19.68 -6.75
N LEU A 73 -4.79 18.51 -7.23
CA LEU A 73 -4.09 18.39 -8.50
C LEU A 73 -4.98 18.81 -9.67
N LYS A 74 -6.26 18.46 -9.63
CA LYS A 74 -7.22 18.85 -10.67
C LYS A 74 -7.51 20.36 -10.66
N ASN A 75 -7.55 20.96 -9.49
CA ASN A 75 -7.85 22.37 -9.34
C ASN A 75 -6.65 23.28 -9.59
N HIS A 76 -5.50 22.71 -9.78
CA HIS A 76 -4.25 23.44 -9.94
C HIS A 76 -3.90 23.76 -11.40
N ILE A 77 -4.76 23.37 -12.31
CA ILE A 77 -4.54 23.57 -13.75
C ILE A 77 -5.11 24.90 -14.20
#